data_293f50aa2107600778e408b6b1444eb0
#
_entry.id   293f50aa2107600778e408b6b1444eb0
#
_cell.length_a   1.000
_cell.length_b   1.000
_cell.length_c   1.000
_cell.angle_alpha   90.00
_cell.angle_beta   90.00
_cell.angle_gamma   90.00
#
_symmetry.space_group_name_H-M   'P 1'
#
loop_
_entity.id
_entity.type
_entity.pdbx_description
1 polymer ?
#
loop_
_entity_poly.entity_id
_entity_poly.type
_entity_poly.pdbx_seq_one_letter_code
_entity_poly.pdbx_strand_id
1 'polypeptide(L)'
;YLSDCFAHRNETPYFTQRGLSADTVTRFRLGYDPNHDCVVLPCEDGRCVRRAVSEKRYLNEKGRPSPLFQPELLTGAGEEDLVFLLEGTFDALSAEELGYRAAALNGSGNREKAAALLRTLPKPAPILLLTDSDPAGEMWAAALTAEFPWLYRCPPVPYGKDLNESLCHDRDETARFLARCAADWAAQQPPPYKETSAAGRMEDFLAYIQKQAARPPLKTGFPKIDEALDGGLYDGLYVIGAVSSLGKTAFCMQMADQLAQQGRDVLVFSLEMMAWELMARSISRESFLLDTSARRRMAKTARGVLDGRRWSQYTTQEKAHLDAARDAYAAYAGHIYFREGDHETGLDYIQSEVARHIAETGEKPVVLIDYLQIIAPVDVHFTDKQNLDRIVCALKKMSRQYELTVFAISSFNRENYNLEVSMNAFKESGGIDYSADVLLGLQARGAGRPGFQIDEEKRKDPRELELKILKNRSAALGQPISLRYYPAFSCFMEG
;
A
#
# COMPACT_ATOMS: atom_id res chain seq x y z
N TYR A 1 -53.86 -4.47 -23.60
CA TYR A 1 -53.55 -3.50 -22.56
C TYR A 1 -52.20 -2.85 -22.80
N LEU A 2 -51.06 -3.62 -22.85
CA LEU A 2 -49.71 -3.01 -23.03
C LEU A 2 -49.60 -2.22 -24.34
N SER A 3 -50.10 -2.74 -25.45
CA SER A 3 -50.09 -2.06 -26.74
C SER A 3 -50.96 -0.80 -26.77
N ASP A 4 -52.08 -0.82 -26.06
CA ASP A 4 -52.97 0.31 -25.88
C ASP A 4 -52.27 1.41 -25.04
N CYS A 5 -51.75 1.06 -23.87
CA CYS A 5 -50.96 1.99 -23.04
C CYS A 5 -49.78 2.60 -23.82
N PHE A 6 -49.06 1.81 -24.65
CA PHE A 6 -48.00 2.32 -25.49
C PHE A 6 -48.46 3.35 -26.52
N ALA A 7 -49.66 3.20 -27.06
CA ALA A 7 -50.24 4.19 -27.99
C ALA A 7 -50.45 5.56 -27.30
N HIS A 8 -50.78 5.56 -26.01
CA HIS A 8 -51.04 6.77 -25.19
C HIS A 8 -49.75 7.36 -24.53
N ARG A 9 -48.53 6.81 -24.80
CA ARG A 9 -47.29 7.20 -24.15
C ARG A 9 -46.94 8.69 -24.19
N ASN A 10 -47.43 9.40 -25.23
CA ASN A 10 -47.15 10.83 -25.42
C ASN A 10 -48.19 11.73 -24.71
N GLU A 11 -49.20 11.17 -24.08
CA GLU A 11 -50.25 11.93 -23.37
C GLU A 11 -49.79 12.34 -21.95
N THR A 12 -48.61 11.89 -21.53
CA THR A 12 -48.02 12.28 -20.25
C THR A 12 -46.64 12.84 -20.43
N PRO A 13 -46.24 13.92 -19.72
CA PRO A 13 -44.87 14.42 -19.72
C PRO A 13 -43.92 13.61 -18.81
N TYR A 14 -44.42 12.58 -18.14
CA TYR A 14 -43.75 11.88 -17.05
C TYR A 14 -42.38 11.31 -17.46
N PHE A 15 -42.31 10.69 -18.65
CA PHE A 15 -41.03 10.12 -19.13
C PHE A 15 -39.97 11.18 -19.39
N THR A 16 -40.37 12.30 -20.00
CA THR A 16 -39.44 13.44 -20.23
C THR A 16 -39.02 14.07 -18.91
N GLN A 17 -39.92 14.22 -17.93
CA GLN A 17 -39.61 14.68 -16.60
C GLN A 17 -38.61 13.76 -15.85
N ARG A 18 -38.58 12.47 -16.21
CA ARG A 18 -37.64 11.47 -15.73
C ARG A 18 -36.32 11.40 -16.54
N GLY A 19 -36.13 12.35 -17.45
CA GLY A 19 -34.91 12.44 -18.27
C GLY A 19 -34.80 11.39 -19.38
N LEU A 20 -35.92 10.69 -19.70
CA LEU A 20 -35.95 9.65 -20.74
C LEU A 20 -36.27 10.25 -22.10
N SER A 21 -35.51 9.88 -23.15
CA SER A 21 -35.76 10.26 -24.53
C SER A 21 -36.94 9.47 -25.14
N ALA A 22 -37.46 9.99 -26.23
CA ALA A 22 -38.49 9.29 -27.01
C ALA A 22 -37.98 7.94 -27.58
N ASP A 23 -36.70 7.83 -27.85
CA ASP A 23 -36.06 6.60 -28.28
C ASP A 23 -36.08 5.53 -27.18
N THR A 24 -35.66 5.85 -25.96
CA THR A 24 -35.73 4.96 -24.81
C THR A 24 -37.19 4.54 -24.51
N VAL A 25 -38.13 5.50 -24.50
CA VAL A 25 -39.57 5.20 -24.31
C VAL A 25 -40.06 4.22 -25.37
N THR A 26 -39.64 4.37 -26.62
CA THR A 26 -40.05 3.48 -27.72
C THR A 26 -39.35 2.12 -27.63
N ARG A 27 -38.04 2.09 -27.36
CA ARG A 27 -37.26 0.87 -27.25
C ARG A 27 -37.79 -0.07 -26.15
N PHE A 28 -38.15 0.48 -25.00
CA PHE A 28 -38.69 -0.27 -23.88
C PHE A 28 -40.23 -0.37 -23.88
N ARG A 29 -40.89 0.14 -24.92
CA ARG A 29 -42.34 0.13 -25.09
C ARG A 29 -43.08 0.68 -23.85
N LEU A 30 -42.55 1.72 -23.25
CA LEU A 30 -43.13 2.35 -22.07
C LEU A 30 -44.47 2.99 -22.44
N GLY A 31 -45.49 2.79 -21.61
CA GLY A 31 -46.85 3.22 -21.90
C GLY A 31 -47.45 4.11 -20.81
N TYR A 32 -48.61 4.70 -21.12
CA TYR A 32 -49.44 5.45 -20.17
C TYR A 32 -50.86 4.92 -20.20
N ASP A 33 -51.43 4.70 -19.03
CA ASP A 33 -52.83 4.32 -18.84
C ASP A 33 -53.60 5.55 -18.36
N PRO A 34 -54.38 6.22 -19.26
CA PRO A 34 -55.13 7.41 -18.90
C PRO A 34 -56.28 7.13 -17.94
N ASN A 35 -56.80 5.89 -17.88
CA ASN A 35 -57.90 5.55 -17.01
C ASN A 35 -57.49 5.44 -15.53
N HIS A 36 -56.20 5.14 -15.27
CA HIS A 36 -55.66 4.97 -13.93
C HIS A 36 -54.57 6.01 -13.60
N ASP A 37 -54.34 6.98 -14.48
CA ASP A 37 -53.29 7.99 -14.37
C ASP A 37 -51.96 7.38 -13.92
N CYS A 38 -51.51 6.37 -14.67
CA CYS A 38 -50.25 5.69 -14.34
C CYS A 38 -49.41 5.37 -15.57
N VAL A 39 -48.08 5.42 -15.39
CA VAL A 39 -47.15 4.92 -16.39
C VAL A 39 -46.99 3.41 -16.24
N VAL A 40 -46.82 2.75 -17.39
CA VAL A 40 -46.79 1.30 -17.54
C VAL A 40 -45.42 0.90 -18.08
N LEU A 41 -44.73 0.09 -17.33
CA LEU A 41 -43.38 -0.40 -17.62
C LEU A 41 -43.45 -1.91 -17.90
N PRO A 42 -43.42 -2.34 -19.16
CA PRO A 42 -43.49 -3.75 -19.53
C PRO A 42 -42.30 -4.55 -18.99
N CYS A 43 -42.57 -5.81 -18.64
CA CYS A 43 -41.54 -6.78 -18.24
C CYS A 43 -41.55 -7.98 -19.18
N GLU A 44 -40.48 -8.72 -19.30
CA GLU A 44 -40.35 -9.82 -20.28
C GLU A 44 -41.37 -10.95 -20.10
N ASP A 45 -41.78 -11.21 -18.87
CA ASP A 45 -42.75 -12.25 -18.57
C ASP A 45 -44.20 -11.88 -18.96
N GLY A 46 -44.40 -10.81 -19.74
CA GLY A 46 -45.70 -10.27 -20.18
C GLY A 46 -46.43 -9.50 -19.09
N ARG A 47 -45.88 -9.36 -17.90
CA ARG A 47 -46.40 -8.49 -16.84
C ARG A 47 -45.91 -7.05 -17.02
N CYS A 48 -46.36 -6.17 -16.15
CA CYS A 48 -45.88 -4.80 -16.11
C CYS A 48 -45.78 -4.27 -14.68
N VAL A 49 -44.89 -3.33 -14.49
CA VAL A 49 -44.89 -2.47 -13.31
C VAL A 49 -45.69 -1.21 -13.65
N ARG A 50 -46.63 -0.84 -12.78
CA ARG A 50 -47.45 0.38 -12.94
C ARG A 50 -47.11 1.36 -11.84
N ARG A 51 -46.90 2.61 -12.20
CA ARG A 51 -46.59 3.68 -11.26
C ARG A 51 -47.49 4.88 -11.49
N ALA A 52 -48.17 5.33 -10.44
CA ALA A 52 -49.02 6.53 -10.50
C ALA A 52 -48.18 7.76 -10.90
N VAL A 53 -48.76 8.64 -11.72
CA VAL A 53 -48.10 9.87 -12.20
C VAL A 53 -48.12 10.94 -11.12
N SER A 54 -49.25 11.08 -10.43
CA SER A 54 -49.53 12.13 -9.45
C SER A 54 -48.92 11.87 -8.06
N GLU A 55 -48.55 10.63 -7.74
CA GLU A 55 -48.01 10.26 -6.43
C GLU A 55 -46.91 9.18 -6.52
N LYS A 56 -46.04 9.09 -5.51
CA LYS A 56 -45.01 8.03 -5.43
C LYS A 56 -45.65 6.68 -5.00
N ARG A 57 -46.52 6.11 -5.82
CA ARG A 57 -47.19 4.84 -5.52
C ARG A 57 -47.12 3.88 -6.70
N TYR A 58 -46.72 2.63 -6.40
CA TYR A 58 -46.81 1.53 -7.36
C TYR A 58 -48.17 0.86 -7.26
N LEU A 59 -48.79 0.61 -8.43
CA LEU A 59 -50.12 0.02 -8.57
C LEU A 59 -50.00 -1.45 -8.99
N ASN A 60 -49.27 -2.24 -8.21
CA ASN A 60 -49.04 -3.65 -8.51
C ASN A 60 -50.16 -4.54 -7.98
N GLU A 61 -50.30 -5.75 -8.53
CA GLU A 61 -51.29 -6.74 -8.07
C GLU A 61 -51.04 -7.13 -6.61
N LYS A 62 -52.11 -7.12 -5.79
CA LYS A 62 -52.02 -7.55 -4.39
C LYS A 62 -51.56 -9.00 -4.28
N GLY A 63 -50.56 -9.23 -3.43
CA GLY A 63 -50.03 -10.57 -3.12
C GLY A 63 -49.03 -11.13 -4.14
N ARG A 64 -48.68 -10.38 -5.17
CA ARG A 64 -47.61 -10.76 -6.11
C ARG A 64 -46.47 -9.75 -6.08
N PRO A 65 -45.22 -10.20 -5.87
CA PRO A 65 -44.06 -9.30 -5.97
C PRO A 65 -43.91 -8.79 -7.41
N SER A 66 -43.43 -7.55 -7.54
CA SER A 66 -43.10 -6.97 -8.85
C SER A 66 -42.10 -7.87 -9.58
N PRO A 67 -42.21 -8.01 -10.91
CA PRO A 67 -41.18 -8.73 -11.67
C PRO A 67 -39.83 -7.97 -11.64
N LEU A 68 -38.72 -8.69 -11.80
CA LEU A 68 -37.43 -8.08 -12.09
C LEU A 68 -37.52 -7.37 -13.45
N PHE A 69 -36.72 -6.33 -13.62
CA PHE A 69 -36.55 -5.67 -14.91
C PHE A 69 -35.27 -6.21 -15.57
N GLN A 70 -35.39 -6.70 -16.80
CA GLN A 70 -34.31 -7.31 -17.60
C GLN A 70 -33.49 -8.39 -16.86
N PRO A 71 -34.10 -9.39 -16.20
CA PRO A 71 -33.42 -10.43 -15.43
C PRO A 71 -32.50 -11.31 -16.29
N GLU A 72 -32.74 -11.41 -17.60
CA GLU A 72 -31.91 -12.15 -18.56
C GLU A 72 -30.52 -11.57 -18.68
N LEU A 73 -30.32 -10.27 -18.45
CA LEU A 73 -29.01 -9.64 -18.42
C LEU A 73 -28.14 -10.17 -17.27
N LEU A 74 -28.76 -10.66 -16.20
CA LEU A 74 -28.03 -11.23 -15.07
C LEU A 74 -27.57 -12.67 -15.30
N THR A 75 -28.14 -13.36 -16.29
CA THR A 75 -27.81 -14.76 -16.60
C THR A 75 -27.14 -14.94 -17.96
N GLY A 76 -27.32 -13.99 -18.86
CA GLY A 76 -26.83 -14.01 -20.24
C GLY A 76 -25.66 -13.06 -20.53
N ALA A 77 -25.14 -12.36 -19.51
CA ALA A 77 -23.98 -11.48 -19.69
C ALA A 77 -22.76 -12.29 -20.11
N GLY A 78 -22.25 -12.02 -21.33
CA GLY A 78 -20.97 -12.53 -21.79
C GLY A 78 -19.80 -11.89 -21.02
N GLU A 79 -18.57 -12.35 -21.26
CA GLU A 79 -17.38 -11.82 -20.56
C GLU A 79 -17.13 -10.32 -20.85
N GLU A 80 -17.71 -9.78 -21.93
CA GLU A 80 -17.54 -8.38 -22.37
C GLU A 80 -18.77 -7.50 -22.10
N ASP A 81 -19.90 -8.07 -21.66
CA ASP A 81 -21.17 -7.38 -21.50
C ASP A 81 -21.35 -6.78 -20.10
N LEU A 82 -20.87 -5.57 -19.88
CA LEU A 82 -21.02 -4.87 -18.61
C LEU A 82 -22.50 -4.54 -18.31
N VAL A 83 -23.00 -4.96 -17.16
CA VAL A 83 -24.38 -4.78 -16.72
C VAL A 83 -24.44 -4.06 -15.37
N PHE A 84 -25.25 -3.01 -15.27
CA PHE A 84 -25.56 -2.39 -13.98
C PHE A 84 -26.78 -3.09 -13.33
N LEU A 85 -26.64 -3.48 -12.07
CA LEU A 85 -27.71 -4.00 -11.26
C LEU A 85 -28.19 -2.91 -10.27
N LEU A 86 -29.42 -2.45 -10.42
CA LEU A 86 -30.00 -1.32 -9.70
C LEU A 86 -31.24 -1.72 -8.90
N GLU A 87 -31.79 -0.82 -8.06
CA GLU A 87 -32.95 -1.09 -7.25
C GLU A 87 -34.27 -0.89 -8.01
N GLY A 88 -34.37 0.18 -8.79
CA GLY A 88 -35.61 0.59 -9.46
C GLY A 88 -35.56 0.51 -10.98
N THR A 89 -36.72 0.30 -11.62
CA THR A 89 -36.81 0.30 -13.09
C THR A 89 -36.40 1.65 -13.68
N PHE A 90 -36.73 2.78 -13.05
CA PHE A 90 -36.33 4.09 -13.57
C PHE A 90 -34.85 4.32 -13.49
N ASP A 91 -34.18 3.74 -12.50
CA ASP A 91 -32.71 3.78 -12.40
C ASP A 91 -32.06 2.95 -13.52
N ALA A 92 -32.60 1.76 -13.78
CA ALA A 92 -32.17 0.94 -14.91
C ALA A 92 -32.42 1.63 -16.26
N LEU A 93 -33.58 2.22 -16.45
CA LEU A 93 -33.88 3.01 -17.65
C LEU A 93 -32.97 4.23 -17.79
N SER A 94 -32.53 4.83 -16.69
CA SER A 94 -31.55 5.94 -16.70
C SER A 94 -30.16 5.48 -17.17
N ALA A 95 -29.73 4.30 -16.74
CA ALA A 95 -28.47 3.70 -17.24
C ALA A 95 -28.59 3.35 -18.73
N GLU A 96 -29.71 2.76 -19.15
CA GLU A 96 -30.02 2.43 -20.56
C GLU A 96 -30.11 3.67 -21.46
N GLU A 97 -30.66 4.77 -20.94
CA GLU A 97 -30.71 6.08 -21.60
C GLU A 97 -29.30 6.64 -21.86
N LEU A 98 -28.35 6.30 -21.00
CA LEU A 98 -26.93 6.70 -21.11
C LEU A 98 -26.07 5.65 -21.85
N GLY A 99 -26.71 4.60 -22.43
CA GLY A 99 -26.03 3.61 -23.27
C GLY A 99 -25.45 2.42 -22.53
N TYR A 100 -25.80 2.22 -21.27
CA TYR A 100 -25.37 1.06 -20.47
C TYR A 100 -26.49 0.04 -20.32
N ARG A 101 -26.16 -1.25 -20.35
CA ARG A 101 -27.13 -2.32 -20.08
C ARG A 101 -27.44 -2.37 -18.59
N ALA A 102 -28.71 -2.50 -18.22
CA ALA A 102 -29.10 -2.43 -16.82
C ALA A 102 -30.28 -3.33 -16.45
N ALA A 103 -30.17 -4.03 -15.33
CA ALA A 103 -31.23 -4.79 -14.72
C ALA A 103 -31.66 -4.14 -13.39
N ALA A 104 -32.94 -4.33 -12.99
CA ALA A 104 -33.41 -3.81 -11.72
C ALA A 104 -34.27 -4.80 -10.92
N LEU A 105 -34.22 -4.64 -9.59
CA LEU A 105 -34.97 -5.49 -8.64
C LEU A 105 -36.47 -5.22 -8.61
N ASN A 106 -36.89 -3.97 -8.77
CA ASN A 106 -38.29 -3.55 -8.57
C ASN A 106 -38.83 -3.85 -7.17
N GLY A 107 -38.04 -3.66 -6.14
CA GLY A 107 -38.44 -3.76 -4.75
C GLY A 107 -37.67 -4.80 -3.93
N SER A 108 -37.62 -4.57 -2.63
CA SER A 108 -36.84 -5.36 -1.67
C SER A 108 -37.22 -6.85 -1.61
N GLY A 109 -38.48 -7.20 -1.95
CA GLY A 109 -38.93 -8.60 -2.00
C GLY A 109 -38.30 -9.45 -3.10
N ASN A 110 -37.60 -8.84 -4.06
CA ASN A 110 -36.96 -9.55 -5.16
C ASN A 110 -35.45 -9.77 -4.96
N ARG A 111 -34.90 -9.35 -3.84
CA ARG A 111 -33.46 -9.51 -3.52
C ARG A 111 -32.99 -10.95 -3.62
N GLU A 112 -33.74 -11.88 -3.02
CA GLU A 112 -33.42 -13.31 -3.07
C GLU A 112 -33.53 -13.89 -4.48
N LYS A 113 -34.43 -13.39 -5.31
CA LYS A 113 -34.54 -13.82 -6.71
C LYS A 113 -33.29 -13.38 -7.52
N ALA A 114 -32.85 -12.13 -7.32
CA ALA A 114 -31.61 -11.67 -7.96
C ALA A 114 -30.41 -12.49 -7.49
N ALA A 115 -30.26 -12.75 -6.18
CA ALA A 115 -29.22 -13.60 -5.64
C ALA A 115 -29.27 -15.01 -6.24
N ALA A 116 -30.48 -15.59 -6.37
CA ALA A 116 -30.64 -16.91 -6.98
C ALA A 116 -30.16 -16.93 -8.45
N LEU A 117 -30.42 -15.86 -9.22
CA LEU A 117 -29.92 -15.75 -10.59
C LEU A 117 -28.38 -15.64 -10.61
N LEU A 118 -27.79 -14.80 -9.74
CA LEU A 118 -26.33 -14.66 -9.64
C LEU A 118 -25.64 -15.97 -9.25
N ARG A 119 -26.26 -16.81 -8.42
CA ARG A 119 -25.75 -18.15 -8.07
C ARG A 119 -25.71 -19.12 -9.26
N THR A 120 -26.49 -18.87 -10.30
CA THR A 120 -26.49 -19.74 -11.51
C THR A 120 -25.34 -19.43 -12.47
N LEU A 121 -24.63 -18.32 -12.28
CA LEU A 121 -23.52 -17.93 -13.15
C LEU A 121 -22.33 -18.88 -12.98
N PRO A 122 -21.81 -19.47 -14.06
CA PRO A 122 -20.69 -20.41 -14.00
C PRO A 122 -19.36 -19.73 -13.67
N LYS A 123 -19.28 -18.42 -13.87
CA LYS A 123 -18.11 -17.55 -13.64
C LYS A 123 -18.57 -16.18 -13.15
N PRO A 124 -17.70 -15.41 -12.50
CA PRO A 124 -17.93 -13.99 -12.26
C PRO A 124 -18.28 -13.29 -13.58
N ALA A 125 -19.38 -12.54 -13.57
CA ALA A 125 -19.82 -11.75 -14.71
C ALA A 125 -19.56 -10.26 -14.46
N PRO A 126 -19.42 -9.41 -15.49
CA PRO A 126 -19.19 -7.98 -15.36
C PRO A 126 -20.45 -7.25 -14.87
N ILE A 127 -20.86 -7.50 -13.64
CA ILE A 127 -22.04 -6.90 -13.02
C ILE A 127 -21.59 -5.87 -11.99
N LEU A 128 -22.04 -4.62 -12.18
CA LEU A 128 -21.78 -3.48 -11.31
C LEU A 128 -23.03 -3.19 -10.48
N LEU A 129 -22.89 -3.27 -9.17
CA LEU A 129 -23.99 -3.02 -8.24
C LEU A 129 -24.06 -1.53 -7.89
N LEU A 130 -25.17 -0.89 -8.23
CA LEU A 130 -25.45 0.50 -7.91
C LEU A 130 -26.78 0.59 -7.15
N THR A 131 -26.71 0.82 -5.84
CA THR A 131 -27.86 0.88 -4.95
C THR A 131 -28.22 2.33 -4.62
N ASP A 132 -29.44 2.54 -4.12
CA ASP A 132 -29.87 3.82 -3.58
C ASP A 132 -28.93 4.27 -2.44
N SER A 133 -28.69 5.56 -2.34
CA SER A 133 -27.86 6.18 -1.29
C SER A 133 -28.67 6.37 0.00
N ASP A 134 -29.31 5.28 0.48
CA ASP A 134 -30.06 5.26 1.73
C ASP A 134 -29.71 4.02 2.56
N PRO A 135 -30.07 3.97 3.87
CA PRO A 135 -29.69 2.84 4.73
C PRO A 135 -30.15 1.47 4.24
N ALA A 136 -31.26 1.40 3.49
CA ALA A 136 -31.77 0.13 2.96
C ALA A 136 -30.94 -0.35 1.77
N GLY A 137 -30.53 0.57 0.88
CA GLY A 137 -29.62 0.31 -0.22
C GLY A 137 -28.23 -0.12 0.26
N GLU A 138 -27.70 0.56 1.29
CA GLU A 138 -26.44 0.20 1.93
C GLU A 138 -26.44 -1.23 2.50
N MET A 139 -27.48 -1.58 3.26
CA MET A 139 -27.63 -2.93 3.82
C MET A 139 -27.72 -3.99 2.72
N TRP A 140 -28.42 -3.69 1.63
CA TRP A 140 -28.53 -4.62 0.52
C TRP A 140 -27.19 -4.78 -0.22
N ALA A 141 -26.53 -3.68 -0.51
CA ALA A 141 -25.20 -3.73 -1.14
C ALA A 141 -24.21 -4.56 -0.30
N ALA A 142 -24.16 -4.33 1.01
CA ALA A 142 -23.29 -5.07 1.91
C ALA A 142 -23.61 -6.59 1.92
N ALA A 143 -24.90 -6.95 1.98
CA ALA A 143 -25.32 -8.35 1.96
C ALA A 143 -24.95 -9.05 0.65
N LEU A 144 -25.18 -8.37 -0.49
CA LEU A 144 -24.91 -8.96 -1.80
C LEU A 144 -23.41 -9.10 -2.09
N THR A 145 -22.61 -8.09 -1.73
CA THR A 145 -21.14 -8.16 -1.91
C THR A 145 -20.47 -9.14 -0.94
N ALA A 146 -21.04 -9.39 0.23
CA ALA A 146 -20.59 -10.45 1.13
C ALA A 146 -20.83 -11.85 0.54
N GLU A 147 -21.95 -12.08 -0.14
CA GLU A 147 -22.26 -13.34 -0.80
C GLU A 147 -21.51 -13.49 -2.15
N PHE A 148 -21.38 -12.40 -2.89
CA PHE A 148 -20.74 -12.37 -4.21
C PHE A 148 -19.56 -11.36 -4.20
N PRO A 149 -18.38 -11.73 -3.67
CA PRO A 149 -17.22 -10.82 -3.55
C PRO A 149 -16.69 -10.30 -4.90
N TRP A 150 -17.10 -10.89 -6.00
CA TRP A 150 -16.75 -10.48 -7.36
C TRP A 150 -17.63 -9.35 -7.92
N LEU A 151 -18.76 -9.02 -7.27
CA LEU A 151 -19.57 -7.86 -7.65
C LEU A 151 -18.78 -6.58 -7.37
N TYR A 152 -18.69 -5.72 -8.37
CA TYR A 152 -18.15 -4.38 -8.18
C TYR A 152 -19.25 -3.48 -7.60
N ARG A 153 -18.99 -2.94 -6.40
CA ARG A 153 -19.89 -1.97 -5.79
C ARG A 153 -19.53 -0.56 -6.27
N CYS A 154 -20.47 0.09 -6.97
CA CYS A 154 -20.30 1.49 -7.35
C CYS A 154 -20.36 2.42 -6.12
N PRO A 155 -19.66 3.56 -6.15
CA PRO A 155 -19.85 4.61 -5.16
C PRO A 155 -21.26 5.21 -5.24
N PRO A 156 -21.69 6.01 -4.24
CA PRO A 156 -22.96 6.73 -4.30
C PRO A 156 -23.06 7.64 -5.54
N VAL A 157 -24.26 7.81 -6.06
CA VAL A 157 -24.54 8.72 -7.20
C VAL A 157 -24.15 10.16 -6.86
N PRO A 158 -23.74 10.98 -7.85
CA PRO A 158 -23.25 12.34 -7.61
C PRO A 158 -24.35 13.29 -7.11
N TYR A 159 -25.62 13.05 -7.48
CA TYR A 159 -26.74 13.90 -7.08
C TYR A 159 -27.96 13.05 -6.68
N GLY A 160 -28.68 13.51 -5.66
CA GLY A 160 -29.89 12.82 -5.18
C GLY A 160 -29.58 11.51 -4.47
N LYS A 161 -30.58 10.64 -4.39
CA LYS A 161 -30.46 9.35 -3.70
C LYS A 161 -30.33 8.16 -4.65
N ASP A 162 -30.81 8.30 -5.89
CA ASP A 162 -30.87 7.26 -6.90
C ASP A 162 -30.36 7.77 -8.27
N LEU A 163 -30.14 6.85 -9.20
CA LEU A 163 -29.55 7.20 -10.51
C LEU A 163 -30.49 8.07 -11.36
N ASN A 164 -31.82 7.87 -11.22
CA ASN A 164 -32.78 8.68 -11.97
C ASN A 164 -32.85 10.14 -11.46
N GLU A 165 -32.77 10.35 -10.15
CA GLU A 165 -32.64 11.70 -9.58
C GLU A 165 -31.35 12.38 -10.08
N SER A 166 -30.23 11.65 -10.12
CA SER A 166 -28.97 12.14 -10.63
C SER A 166 -29.04 12.52 -12.12
N LEU A 167 -29.66 11.66 -12.96
CA LEU A 167 -29.87 11.93 -14.39
C LEU A 167 -30.70 13.20 -14.62
N CYS A 168 -31.76 13.38 -13.84
CA CYS A 168 -32.63 14.55 -13.94
C CYS A 168 -31.95 15.83 -13.47
N HIS A 169 -30.96 15.73 -12.56
CA HIS A 169 -30.22 16.88 -12.06
C HIS A 169 -29.12 17.31 -13.02
N ASP A 170 -28.26 16.39 -13.44
CA ASP A 170 -27.15 16.64 -14.39
C ASP A 170 -26.83 15.38 -15.19
N ARG A 171 -27.29 15.38 -16.46
CA ARG A 171 -27.12 14.27 -17.39
C ARG A 171 -25.66 13.97 -17.68
N ASP A 172 -24.87 15.01 -17.91
CA ASP A 172 -23.47 14.85 -18.35
C ASP A 172 -22.60 14.35 -17.20
N GLU A 173 -22.81 14.84 -15.97
CA GLU A 173 -22.07 14.32 -14.81
C GLU A 173 -22.50 12.91 -14.46
N THR A 174 -23.78 12.56 -14.61
CA THR A 174 -24.26 11.19 -14.41
C THR A 174 -23.67 10.23 -15.45
N ALA A 175 -23.53 10.64 -16.70
CA ALA A 175 -22.85 9.87 -17.74
C ALA A 175 -21.38 9.65 -17.40
N ARG A 176 -20.67 10.72 -16.98
CA ARG A 176 -19.27 10.63 -16.52
C ARG A 176 -19.13 9.71 -15.30
N PHE A 177 -20.07 9.75 -14.38
CA PHE A 177 -20.08 8.87 -13.21
C PHE A 177 -20.17 7.40 -13.60
N LEU A 178 -21.11 7.01 -14.47
CA LEU A 178 -21.21 5.61 -14.94
C LEU A 178 -19.96 5.18 -15.71
N ALA A 179 -19.39 6.08 -16.54
CA ALA A 179 -18.14 5.80 -17.25
C ALA A 179 -16.98 5.56 -16.29
N ARG A 180 -16.87 6.34 -15.19
CA ARG A 180 -15.89 6.10 -14.12
C ARG A 180 -16.09 4.74 -13.46
N CYS A 181 -17.31 4.41 -13.06
CA CYS A 181 -17.61 3.09 -12.48
C CYS A 181 -17.17 1.94 -13.39
N ALA A 182 -17.45 2.04 -14.69
CA ALA A 182 -17.05 1.05 -15.68
C ALA A 182 -15.51 0.97 -15.83
N ALA A 183 -14.83 2.11 -15.87
CA ALA A 183 -13.37 2.17 -15.95
C ALA A 183 -12.69 1.63 -14.69
N ASP A 184 -13.19 1.97 -13.51
CA ASP A 184 -12.67 1.50 -12.21
C ASP A 184 -12.85 -0.02 -12.06
N TRP A 185 -13.99 -0.55 -12.50
CA TRP A 185 -14.20 -1.99 -12.57
C TRP A 185 -13.19 -2.65 -13.52
N ALA A 186 -13.05 -2.12 -14.74
CA ALA A 186 -12.11 -2.66 -15.74
C ALA A 186 -10.66 -2.65 -15.25
N ALA A 187 -10.25 -1.59 -14.55
CA ALA A 187 -8.91 -1.48 -13.96
C ALA A 187 -8.62 -2.51 -12.86
N GLN A 188 -9.66 -3.04 -12.21
CA GLN A 188 -9.54 -4.09 -11.19
C GLN A 188 -9.52 -5.50 -11.77
N GLN A 189 -9.88 -5.67 -13.04
CA GLN A 189 -9.84 -6.97 -13.69
C GLN A 189 -8.38 -7.39 -13.98
N PRO A 190 -8.06 -8.68 -13.80
CA PRO A 190 -6.78 -9.18 -14.25
C PRO A 190 -6.67 -8.99 -15.77
N PRO A 191 -5.49 -8.63 -16.28
CA PRO A 191 -5.30 -8.51 -17.73
C PRO A 191 -5.64 -9.84 -18.43
N PRO A 192 -6.10 -9.81 -19.69
CA PRO A 192 -6.37 -11.01 -20.46
C PRO A 192 -5.19 -11.97 -20.40
N TYR A 193 -5.44 -13.25 -20.23
CA TYR A 193 -4.37 -14.24 -19.98
C TYR A 193 -3.22 -14.17 -21.00
N LYS A 194 -3.51 -13.89 -22.26
CA LYS A 194 -2.49 -13.71 -23.31
C LYS A 194 -1.58 -12.51 -23.07
N GLU A 195 -2.10 -11.44 -22.47
CA GLU A 195 -1.33 -10.24 -22.13
C GLU A 195 -0.40 -10.47 -20.95
N THR A 196 -0.64 -11.51 -20.15
CA THR A 196 0.27 -11.92 -19.07
C THR A 196 1.53 -12.63 -19.55
N SER A 197 1.60 -12.99 -20.85
CA SER A 197 2.79 -13.58 -21.46
C SER A 197 3.94 -12.59 -21.48
N ALA A 198 5.19 -13.10 -21.56
CA ALA A 198 6.36 -12.23 -21.67
C ALA A 198 6.27 -11.31 -22.92
N ALA A 199 5.71 -11.82 -24.01
CA ALA A 199 5.50 -11.02 -25.23
C ALA A 199 4.45 -9.90 -25.01
N GLY A 200 3.33 -10.20 -24.34
CA GLY A 200 2.29 -9.21 -24.03
C GLY A 200 2.76 -8.11 -23.06
N ARG A 201 3.78 -8.41 -22.25
CA ARG A 201 4.35 -7.45 -21.27
C ARG A 201 5.61 -6.73 -21.76
N MET A 202 5.96 -6.89 -23.02
CA MET A 202 7.21 -6.31 -23.55
C MET A 202 7.22 -4.78 -23.52
N GLU A 203 6.10 -4.15 -23.82
CA GLU A 203 5.97 -2.68 -23.75
C GLU A 203 6.09 -2.17 -22.32
N ASP A 204 5.41 -2.82 -21.37
CA ASP A 204 5.52 -2.49 -19.94
C ASP A 204 6.96 -2.65 -19.44
N PHE A 205 7.64 -3.69 -19.89
CA PHE A 205 9.05 -3.94 -19.56
C PHE A 205 9.97 -2.84 -20.10
N LEU A 206 9.78 -2.39 -21.33
CA LEU A 206 10.57 -1.30 -21.91
C LEU A 206 10.30 0.03 -21.19
N ALA A 207 9.04 0.32 -20.86
CA ALA A 207 8.68 1.48 -20.05
C ALA A 207 9.31 1.42 -18.64
N TYR A 208 9.31 0.25 -18.01
CA TYR A 208 9.98 0.03 -16.74
C TYR A 208 11.50 0.31 -16.81
N ILE A 209 12.20 -0.18 -17.86
CA ILE A 209 13.64 0.10 -18.07
C ILE A 209 13.88 1.61 -18.17
N GLN A 210 13.07 2.34 -18.95
CA GLN A 210 13.20 3.79 -19.09
C GLN A 210 12.99 4.51 -17.74
N LYS A 211 11.99 4.08 -16.95
CA LYS A 211 11.76 4.61 -15.62
C LYS A 211 12.95 4.36 -14.69
N GLN A 212 13.54 3.16 -14.75
CA GLN A 212 14.71 2.81 -13.92
C GLN A 212 15.96 3.60 -14.35
N ALA A 213 16.16 3.85 -15.63
CA ALA A 213 17.29 4.66 -16.11
C ALA A 213 17.27 6.09 -15.55
N ALA A 214 16.09 6.63 -15.24
CA ALA A 214 15.93 7.93 -14.60
C ALA A 214 16.15 7.90 -13.06
N ARG A 215 16.30 6.71 -12.45
CA ARG A 215 16.48 6.52 -11.01
C ARG A 215 17.81 5.84 -10.73
N PRO A 216 18.91 6.60 -10.54
CA PRO A 216 20.18 6.00 -10.15
C PRO A 216 20.08 5.34 -8.77
N PRO A 217 20.88 4.29 -8.50
CA PRO A 217 20.93 3.66 -7.20
C PRO A 217 21.31 4.67 -6.11
N LEU A 218 20.74 4.50 -4.92
CA LEU A 218 20.99 5.37 -3.79
C LEU A 218 22.37 5.06 -3.21
N LYS A 219 23.20 6.09 -3.07
CA LYS A 219 24.54 5.91 -2.49
C LYS A 219 24.47 5.76 -0.98
N THR A 220 25.05 4.70 -0.45
CA THR A 220 25.11 4.46 0.99
C THR A 220 26.01 5.47 1.71
N GLY A 221 26.90 6.14 0.97
CA GLY A 221 27.97 6.96 1.50
C GLY A 221 29.23 6.18 1.90
N PHE A 222 29.23 4.87 1.63
CA PHE A 222 30.38 3.96 1.75
C PHE A 222 30.75 3.47 0.34
N PRO A 223 31.80 4.04 -0.30
CA PRO A 223 32.12 3.75 -1.70
C PRO A 223 32.35 2.28 -2.02
N LYS A 224 33.00 1.52 -1.13
CA LYS A 224 33.27 0.09 -1.34
C LYS A 224 31.99 -0.75 -1.19
N ILE A 225 31.08 -0.32 -0.32
CA ILE A 225 29.75 -0.95 -0.19
C ILE A 225 28.92 -0.67 -1.45
N ASP A 226 28.94 0.57 -1.93
CA ASP A 226 28.25 0.94 -3.16
C ASP A 226 28.76 0.14 -4.36
N GLU A 227 30.07 -0.01 -4.51
CA GLU A 227 30.69 -0.84 -5.55
C GLU A 227 30.25 -2.30 -5.44
N ALA A 228 30.26 -2.87 -4.24
CA ALA A 228 29.86 -4.26 -4.00
C ALA A 228 28.35 -4.50 -4.19
N LEU A 229 27.54 -3.44 -4.16
CA LEU A 229 26.10 -3.45 -4.43
C LEU A 229 25.75 -3.02 -5.87
N ASP A 230 26.72 -3.08 -6.79
CA ASP A 230 26.55 -2.68 -8.19
C ASP A 230 26.08 -1.23 -8.37
N GLY A 231 26.69 -0.35 -7.58
CA GLY A 231 26.46 1.09 -7.66
C GLY A 231 25.68 1.70 -6.49
N GLY A 232 25.14 0.93 -5.59
CA GLY A 232 24.41 1.42 -4.41
C GLY A 232 23.16 0.62 -4.08
N LEU A 233 22.19 1.26 -3.40
CA LEU A 233 20.93 0.62 -3.02
C LEU A 233 19.88 0.78 -4.11
N TYR A 234 19.18 -0.30 -4.39
CA TYR A 234 18.00 -0.39 -5.26
C TYR A 234 16.75 -0.65 -4.43
N ASP A 235 15.58 -0.51 -5.05
CA ASP A 235 14.32 -0.88 -4.42
C ASP A 235 14.35 -2.37 -4.02
N GLY A 236 14.06 -2.64 -2.76
CA GLY A 236 14.13 -4.00 -2.25
C GLY A 236 14.24 -4.09 -0.73
N LEU A 237 14.30 -5.33 -0.24
CA LEU A 237 14.49 -5.63 1.17
C LEU A 237 15.95 -6.00 1.46
N TYR A 238 16.61 -5.18 2.23
CA TYR A 238 17.96 -5.37 2.78
C TYR A 238 17.85 -5.78 4.24
N VAL A 239 18.50 -6.86 4.63
CA VAL A 239 18.60 -7.24 6.04
C VAL A 239 20.05 -7.27 6.48
N ILE A 240 20.34 -6.54 7.56
CA ILE A 240 21.67 -6.56 8.18
C ILE A 240 21.63 -7.28 9.52
N GLY A 241 22.49 -8.28 9.67
CA GLY A 241 22.67 -9.01 10.91
C GLY A 241 24.04 -8.82 11.52
N ALA A 242 24.11 -8.83 12.85
CA ALA A 242 25.33 -8.91 13.61
C ALA A 242 25.07 -9.38 15.03
N VAL A 243 26.13 -9.73 15.74
CA VAL A 243 26.06 -9.97 17.18
C VAL A 243 25.71 -8.68 17.92
N SER A 244 25.12 -8.83 19.12
CA SER A 244 24.72 -7.68 19.95
C SER A 244 25.95 -6.79 20.27
N SER A 245 25.71 -5.48 20.33
CA SER A 245 26.72 -4.45 20.66
C SER A 245 27.87 -4.31 19.68
N LEU A 246 27.75 -4.84 18.44
CA LEU A 246 28.78 -4.68 17.41
C LEU A 246 28.59 -3.41 16.56
N GLY A 247 27.49 -2.66 16.76
CA GLY A 247 27.26 -1.38 16.10
C GLY A 247 26.25 -1.39 14.97
N LYS A 248 25.34 -2.39 14.88
CA LYS A 248 24.27 -2.46 13.84
C LYS A 248 23.51 -1.16 13.68
N THR A 249 22.88 -0.71 14.77
CA THR A 249 22.13 0.56 14.80
C THR A 249 22.98 1.75 14.37
N ALA A 250 24.23 1.84 14.87
CA ALA A 250 25.12 2.94 14.52
C ALA A 250 25.50 2.91 13.03
N PHE A 251 25.70 1.73 12.43
CA PHE A 251 25.98 1.58 11.01
C PHE A 251 24.77 2.01 10.15
N CYS A 252 23.60 1.49 10.47
CA CYS A 252 22.38 1.82 9.73
C CYS A 252 22.00 3.30 9.87
N MET A 253 22.15 3.88 11.06
CA MET A 253 21.92 5.32 11.28
C MET A 253 22.94 6.19 10.54
N GLN A 254 24.21 5.78 10.46
CA GLN A 254 25.17 6.52 9.66
C GLN A 254 24.82 6.49 8.17
N MET A 255 24.37 5.35 7.67
CA MET A 255 23.86 5.25 6.29
C MET A 255 22.62 6.10 6.10
N ALA A 256 21.68 6.13 7.06
CA ALA A 256 20.50 6.99 7.04
C ALA A 256 20.89 8.48 6.96
N ASP A 257 21.85 8.92 7.76
CA ASP A 257 22.37 10.29 7.71
C ASP A 257 23.02 10.61 6.35
N GLN A 258 23.80 9.69 5.80
CA GLN A 258 24.46 9.86 4.49
C GLN A 258 23.43 9.90 3.33
N LEU A 259 22.33 9.19 3.44
CA LEU A 259 21.21 9.29 2.50
C LEU A 259 20.45 10.64 2.65
N ALA A 260 20.22 11.06 3.88
CA ALA A 260 19.60 12.36 4.18
C ALA A 260 20.45 13.54 3.68
N GLN A 261 21.78 13.46 3.78
CA GLN A 261 22.72 14.43 3.21
C GLN A 261 22.60 14.55 1.69
N GLN A 262 22.11 13.52 1.01
CA GLN A 262 21.83 13.52 -0.43
C GLN A 262 20.40 13.97 -0.75
N GLY A 263 19.64 14.47 0.23
CA GLY A 263 18.26 14.93 0.09
C GLY A 263 17.25 13.78 -0.04
N ARG A 264 17.57 12.58 0.49
CA ARG A 264 16.65 11.44 0.51
C ARG A 264 15.95 11.33 1.85
N ASP A 265 14.63 11.26 1.83
CA ASP A 265 13.87 11.04 3.03
C ASP A 265 14.13 9.64 3.59
N VAL A 266 14.41 9.56 4.89
CA VAL A 266 14.60 8.32 5.62
C VAL A 266 13.59 8.23 6.76
N LEU A 267 12.74 7.21 6.72
CA LEU A 267 11.76 6.93 7.75
C LEU A 267 12.29 5.85 8.69
N VAL A 268 12.63 6.25 9.91
CA VAL A 268 13.30 5.41 10.91
C VAL A 268 12.29 4.92 11.94
N PHE A 269 11.99 3.62 11.93
CA PHE A 269 11.24 2.95 13.00
C PHE A 269 12.22 2.47 14.07
N SER A 270 12.29 3.22 15.16
CA SER A 270 13.14 2.91 16.31
C SER A 270 12.30 2.23 17.40
N LEU A 271 12.45 0.92 17.52
CA LEU A 271 11.67 0.12 18.47
C LEU A 271 12.43 -0.16 19.77
N GLU A 272 13.72 0.17 19.83
CA GLU A 272 14.59 -0.05 21.00
C GLU A 272 15.07 1.26 21.63
N MET A 273 15.33 2.29 20.83
CA MET A 273 15.98 3.53 21.27
C MET A 273 15.11 4.75 21.04
N MET A 274 15.23 5.74 21.91
CA MET A 274 14.56 7.03 21.73
C MET A 274 15.21 7.83 20.57
N ALA A 275 14.42 8.64 19.88
CA ALA A 275 14.90 9.51 18.81
C ALA A 275 16.05 10.42 19.26
N TRP A 276 15.96 10.97 20.46
CA TRP A 276 17.01 11.82 21.06
C TRP A 276 18.35 11.12 21.18
N GLU A 277 18.37 9.83 21.50
CA GLU A 277 19.60 9.04 21.59
C GLU A 277 20.22 8.82 20.21
N LEU A 278 19.39 8.56 19.19
CA LEU A 278 19.83 8.42 17.79
C LEU A 278 20.35 9.75 17.24
N MET A 279 19.65 10.85 17.47
CA MET A 279 20.10 12.19 17.12
C MET A 279 21.45 12.54 17.77
N ALA A 280 21.60 12.23 19.07
CA ALA A 280 22.85 12.47 19.77
C ALA A 280 24.02 11.64 19.21
N ARG A 281 23.76 10.42 18.73
CA ARG A 281 24.77 9.60 18.05
C ARG A 281 25.16 10.21 16.71
N SER A 282 24.21 10.76 15.94
CA SER A 282 24.49 11.46 14.70
C SER A 282 25.30 12.73 14.93
N ILE A 283 24.90 13.59 15.88
CA ILE A 283 25.67 14.80 16.27
C ILE A 283 27.06 14.42 16.80
N SER A 284 27.19 13.34 17.57
CA SER A 284 28.48 12.83 18.05
C SER A 284 29.40 12.45 16.88
N ARG A 285 28.85 11.79 15.85
CA ARG A 285 29.54 11.43 14.62
C ARG A 285 29.98 12.68 13.85
N GLU A 286 29.11 13.66 13.69
CA GLU A 286 29.47 14.94 13.06
C GLU A 286 30.64 15.62 13.82
N SER A 287 30.57 15.66 15.15
CA SER A 287 31.66 16.22 15.95
C SER A 287 32.99 15.48 15.76
N PHE A 288 32.93 14.14 15.55
CA PHE A 288 34.11 13.34 15.26
C PHE A 288 34.64 13.58 13.85
N LEU A 289 33.79 13.74 12.86
CA LEU A 289 34.18 13.98 11.46
C LEU A 289 34.77 15.38 11.27
N LEU A 290 34.23 16.38 11.95
CA LEU A 290 34.71 17.76 11.91
C LEU A 290 36.06 17.94 12.62
N ASP A 291 36.40 17.10 13.60
CA ASP A 291 37.71 17.16 14.29
C ASP A 291 38.76 16.41 13.48
N THR A 292 39.52 17.13 12.67
CA THR A 292 40.60 16.59 11.83
C THR A 292 41.91 16.42 12.59
N SER A 293 41.97 16.78 13.89
CA SER A 293 43.16 16.62 14.69
C SER A 293 43.52 15.13 14.93
N ALA A 294 44.79 14.80 15.01
CA ALA A 294 45.25 13.41 15.17
C ALA A 294 44.69 12.71 16.42
N ARG A 295 44.33 13.45 17.46
CA ARG A 295 43.81 12.92 18.72
C ARG A 295 42.30 13.14 18.89
N ARG A 296 41.65 13.80 17.97
CA ARG A 296 40.21 14.12 17.97
C ARG A 296 39.66 14.59 19.34
N ARG A 297 40.42 15.51 19.97
CA ARG A 297 40.16 15.99 21.34
C ARG A 297 38.88 16.81 21.46
N MET A 298 38.44 17.44 20.37
CA MET A 298 37.21 18.26 20.33
C MET A 298 35.98 17.43 20.15
N ALA A 299 36.08 16.21 19.60
CA ALA A 299 34.94 15.30 19.39
C ALA A 299 34.25 14.97 20.69
N LYS A 300 32.91 14.93 20.66
CA LYS A 300 32.07 14.64 21.83
C LYS A 300 31.31 13.32 21.61
N THR A 301 31.31 12.46 22.64
CA THR A 301 30.53 11.22 22.63
C THR A 301 29.04 11.53 22.67
N ALA A 302 28.20 10.58 22.24
CA ALA A 302 26.75 10.74 22.31
C ALA A 302 26.25 11.14 23.71
N ARG A 303 26.85 10.56 24.78
CA ARG A 303 26.56 10.99 26.15
C ARG A 303 27.04 12.42 26.43
N GLY A 304 28.14 12.84 25.85
CA GLY A 304 28.63 14.21 25.96
C GLY A 304 27.70 15.22 25.26
N VAL A 305 27.00 14.78 24.22
CA VAL A 305 25.97 15.58 23.52
C VAL A 305 24.69 15.68 24.34
N LEU A 306 24.21 14.57 24.93
CA LEU A 306 22.93 14.52 25.68
C LEU A 306 23.00 15.14 27.09
N ASP A 307 24.15 15.08 27.75
CA ASP A 307 24.27 15.51 29.15
C ASP A 307 24.54 17.03 29.24
N GLY A 308 23.48 17.80 29.37
CA GLY A 308 23.54 19.25 29.51
C GLY A 308 24.42 19.75 30.67
N ARG A 309 24.63 18.94 31.73
CA ARG A 309 25.54 19.27 32.85
C ARG A 309 27.00 19.29 32.37
N ARG A 310 27.38 18.44 31.43
CA ARG A 310 28.71 18.44 30.84
C ARG A 310 28.95 19.67 29.98
N TRP A 311 27.94 20.25 29.36
CA TRP A 311 28.04 21.44 28.53
C TRP A 311 28.56 22.65 29.33
N SER A 312 28.20 22.77 30.61
CA SER A 312 28.72 23.84 31.46
C SER A 312 30.22 23.74 31.71
N GLN A 313 30.77 22.54 31.58
CA GLN A 313 32.19 22.24 31.79
C GLN A 313 33.03 22.37 30.52
N TYR A 314 32.42 22.45 29.33
CA TYR A 314 33.12 22.58 28.07
C TYR A 314 33.71 23.99 27.92
N THR A 315 34.91 24.04 27.39
CA THR A 315 35.55 25.29 27.00
C THR A 315 34.79 25.98 25.88
N THR A 316 35.05 27.24 25.64
CA THR A 316 34.43 28.00 24.52
C THR A 316 34.67 27.32 23.17
N GLN A 317 35.90 26.78 22.96
CA GLN A 317 36.24 26.05 21.71
C GLN A 317 35.48 24.76 21.57
N GLU A 318 35.31 23.98 22.65
CA GLU A 318 34.53 22.74 22.63
C GLU A 318 33.05 23.01 22.40
N LYS A 319 32.49 24.09 22.96
CA LYS A 319 31.11 24.51 22.70
C LYS A 319 30.93 24.90 21.24
N ALA A 320 31.82 25.73 20.70
CA ALA A 320 31.79 26.12 19.29
C ALA A 320 31.89 24.91 18.33
N HIS A 321 32.73 23.93 18.69
CA HIS A 321 32.86 22.69 17.91
C HIS A 321 31.58 21.84 17.97
N LEU A 322 30.94 21.74 19.13
CA LEU A 322 29.66 21.02 19.29
C LEU A 322 28.51 21.77 18.57
N ASP A 323 28.50 23.11 18.59
CA ASP A 323 27.53 23.90 17.83
C ASP A 323 27.71 23.68 16.34
N ALA A 324 28.94 23.67 15.82
CA ALA A 324 29.20 23.34 14.41
C ALA A 324 28.74 21.92 14.04
N ALA A 325 28.88 20.94 14.95
CA ALA A 325 28.38 19.58 14.71
C ALA A 325 26.85 19.51 14.68
N ARG A 326 26.18 20.31 15.53
CA ARG A 326 24.70 20.43 15.49
C ARG A 326 24.22 21.10 14.21
N ASP A 327 24.90 22.15 13.76
CA ASP A 327 24.57 22.83 12.51
C ASP A 327 24.77 21.91 11.30
N ALA A 328 25.86 21.12 11.29
CA ALA A 328 26.08 20.10 10.26
C ALA A 328 24.96 19.06 10.23
N TYR A 329 24.53 18.56 11.39
CA TYR A 329 23.39 17.64 11.49
C TYR A 329 22.07 18.31 11.05
N ALA A 330 21.81 19.54 11.49
CA ALA A 330 20.60 20.29 11.19
C ALA A 330 20.43 20.51 9.68
N ALA A 331 21.51 20.61 8.91
CA ALA A 331 21.49 20.81 7.47
C ALA A 331 20.77 19.69 6.71
N TYR A 332 20.73 18.46 7.24
CA TYR A 332 20.06 17.32 6.60
C TYR A 332 19.01 16.64 7.47
N ALA A 333 18.89 17.04 8.74
CA ALA A 333 17.93 16.42 9.68
C ALA A 333 16.47 16.52 9.22
N GLY A 334 16.14 17.50 8.36
CA GLY A 334 14.80 17.62 7.77
C GLY A 334 14.37 16.43 6.91
N HIS A 335 15.33 15.62 6.48
CA HIS A 335 15.09 14.38 5.73
C HIS A 335 15.06 13.12 6.59
N ILE A 336 15.13 13.22 7.93
CA ILE A 336 15.08 12.07 8.83
C ILE A 336 13.81 12.14 9.68
N TYR A 337 12.95 11.14 9.53
CA TYR A 337 11.66 11.05 10.21
C TYR A 337 11.67 9.88 11.19
N PHE A 338 11.64 10.17 12.48
CA PHE A 338 11.59 9.13 13.51
C PHE A 338 10.17 8.71 13.83
N ARG A 339 9.97 7.41 13.97
CA ARG A 339 8.78 6.77 14.53
C ARG A 339 9.24 5.89 15.69
N GLU A 340 9.00 6.36 16.89
CA GLU A 340 9.27 5.59 18.08
C GLU A 340 8.15 4.57 18.29
N GLY A 341 8.54 3.37 18.68
CA GLY A 341 7.61 2.30 18.95
C GLY A 341 8.16 1.36 20.03
N ASP A 342 7.39 0.32 20.30
CA ASP A 342 7.72 -0.72 21.26
C ASP A 342 7.28 -2.10 20.75
N HIS A 343 7.21 -3.08 21.65
CA HIS A 343 6.77 -4.44 21.35
C HIS A 343 5.28 -4.58 20.99
N GLU A 344 4.48 -3.49 21.06
CA GLU A 344 3.09 -3.44 20.56
C GLU A 344 3.01 -2.89 19.14
N THR A 345 4.11 -2.35 18.62
CA THR A 345 4.19 -1.78 17.28
C THR A 345 4.21 -2.87 16.22
N GLY A 346 3.10 -3.02 15.50
CA GLY A 346 2.89 -4.05 14.48
C GLY A 346 3.18 -3.59 13.05
N LEU A 347 3.08 -4.55 12.12
CA LEU A 347 3.26 -4.31 10.68
C LEU A 347 2.29 -3.28 10.11
N ASP A 348 1.03 -3.29 10.56
CA ASP A 348 0.01 -2.38 10.05
C ASP A 348 0.37 -0.92 10.33
N TYR A 349 0.93 -0.64 11.52
CA TYR A 349 1.44 0.68 11.86
C TYR A 349 2.60 1.09 10.93
N ILE A 350 3.58 0.19 10.71
CA ILE A 350 4.71 0.47 9.83
C ILE A 350 4.22 0.78 8.41
N GLN A 351 3.28 -0.02 7.87
CA GLN A 351 2.74 0.18 6.54
C GLN A 351 1.92 1.47 6.43
N SER A 352 1.12 1.78 7.44
CA SER A 352 0.31 3.01 7.48
C SER A 352 1.19 4.27 7.51
N GLU A 353 2.28 4.27 8.28
CA GLU A 353 3.20 5.41 8.35
C GLU A 353 4.02 5.59 7.06
N VAL A 354 4.39 4.49 6.39
CA VAL A 354 5.00 4.57 5.06
C VAL A 354 4.03 5.16 4.03
N ALA A 355 2.79 4.67 4.01
CA ALA A 355 1.75 5.18 3.11
C ALA A 355 1.44 6.67 3.39
N ARG A 356 1.35 7.03 4.67
CA ARG A 356 1.15 8.41 5.12
C ARG A 356 2.30 9.32 4.68
N HIS A 357 3.55 8.91 4.87
CA HIS A 357 4.71 9.67 4.45
C HIS A 357 4.65 9.97 2.95
N ILE A 358 4.40 8.96 2.13
CA ILE A 358 4.28 9.12 0.67
C ILE A 358 3.12 10.06 0.30
N ALA A 359 1.98 9.95 0.99
CA ALA A 359 0.82 10.79 0.71
C ALA A 359 1.04 12.26 1.10
N GLU A 360 1.74 12.52 2.21
CA GLU A 360 1.98 13.88 2.72
C GLU A 360 3.15 14.59 2.02
N THR A 361 4.21 13.87 1.65
CA THR A 361 5.43 14.45 1.06
C THR A 361 5.53 14.31 -0.45
N GLY A 362 4.85 13.32 -1.02
CA GLY A 362 5.03 12.90 -2.42
C GLY A 362 6.32 12.11 -2.67
N GLU A 363 7.18 11.96 -1.64
CA GLU A 363 8.48 11.31 -1.75
C GLU A 363 8.43 9.86 -1.23
N LYS A 364 9.25 9.00 -1.83
CA LYS A 364 9.41 7.60 -1.40
C LYS A 364 10.59 7.52 -0.42
N PRO A 365 10.35 7.26 0.87
CA PRO A 365 11.42 7.21 1.85
C PRO A 365 12.24 5.93 1.74
N VAL A 366 13.49 5.98 2.17
CA VAL A 366 14.19 4.77 2.61
C VAL A 366 13.67 4.41 3.99
N VAL A 367 13.19 3.18 4.16
CA VAL A 367 12.63 2.72 5.44
C VAL A 367 13.69 1.97 6.23
N LEU A 368 13.99 2.42 7.44
CA LEU A 368 14.89 1.76 8.38
C LEU A 368 14.12 1.21 9.58
N ILE A 369 14.28 -0.08 9.89
CA ILE A 369 13.60 -0.75 11.01
C ILE A 369 14.66 -1.31 11.98
N ASP A 370 14.68 -0.82 13.21
CA ASP A 370 15.58 -1.23 14.28
C ASP A 370 14.78 -1.70 15.50
N TYR A 371 14.61 -3.03 15.67
CA TYR A 371 14.99 -4.18 14.85
C TYR A 371 13.82 -5.18 14.70
N LEU A 372 13.96 -6.14 13.78
CA LEU A 372 12.87 -7.04 13.34
C LEU A 372 12.20 -7.83 14.47
N GLN A 373 12.99 -8.31 15.44
CA GLN A 373 12.49 -9.19 16.50
C GLN A 373 11.67 -8.47 17.58
N ILE A 374 11.59 -7.13 17.57
CA ILE A 374 10.72 -6.34 18.47
C ILE A 374 9.34 -6.10 17.86
N ILE A 375 9.21 -6.18 16.53
CA ILE A 375 7.92 -5.95 15.88
C ILE A 375 6.88 -6.90 16.49
N ALA A 376 5.71 -6.35 16.85
CA ALA A 376 4.61 -7.10 17.42
C ALA A 376 4.25 -8.32 16.57
N PRO A 377 3.94 -9.47 17.18
CA PRO A 377 3.61 -10.68 16.44
C PRO A 377 2.36 -10.47 15.58
N VAL A 378 2.39 -11.00 14.36
CA VAL A 378 1.25 -10.96 13.43
C VAL A 378 0.08 -11.78 13.98
N ASP A 379 0.40 -12.88 14.66
CA ASP A 379 -0.58 -13.74 15.33
C ASP A 379 0.05 -14.32 16.62
N VAL A 380 -0.63 -14.15 17.74
CA VAL A 380 -0.19 -14.64 19.04
C VAL A 380 -0.14 -16.19 19.15
N HIS A 381 -0.80 -16.89 18.25
CA HIS A 381 -0.79 -18.35 18.18
C HIS A 381 0.40 -18.91 17.37
N PHE A 382 1.13 -18.05 16.66
CA PHE A 382 2.31 -18.45 15.92
C PHE A 382 3.56 -18.46 16.80
N THR A 383 4.51 -19.31 16.44
CA THR A 383 5.85 -19.25 17.04
C THR A 383 6.57 -17.97 16.62
N ASP A 384 7.58 -17.55 17.38
CA ASP A 384 8.42 -16.38 17.03
C ASP A 384 8.99 -16.49 15.62
N LYS A 385 9.42 -17.68 15.24
CA LYS A 385 9.88 -17.97 13.88
C LYS A 385 8.81 -17.71 12.82
N GLN A 386 7.60 -18.23 13.01
CA GLN A 386 6.50 -18.05 12.05
C GLN A 386 6.09 -16.58 11.94
N ASN A 387 6.05 -15.86 13.07
CA ASN A 387 5.79 -14.44 13.10
C ASN A 387 6.86 -13.65 12.33
N LEU A 388 8.14 -13.95 12.59
CA LEU A 388 9.25 -13.27 11.92
C LEU A 388 9.25 -13.55 10.42
N ASP A 389 8.97 -14.78 9.98
CA ASP A 389 8.84 -15.14 8.56
C ASP A 389 7.71 -14.33 7.88
N ARG A 390 6.57 -14.15 8.55
CA ARG A 390 5.45 -13.33 8.08
C ARG A 390 5.81 -11.84 7.99
N ILE A 391 6.48 -11.31 9.02
CA ILE A 391 6.97 -9.93 9.06
C ILE A 391 7.88 -9.66 7.87
N VAL A 392 8.88 -10.51 7.65
CA VAL A 392 9.84 -10.32 6.56
C VAL A 392 9.18 -10.42 5.17
N CYS A 393 8.24 -11.37 4.99
CA CYS A 393 7.44 -11.46 3.76
C CYS A 393 6.60 -10.19 3.52
N ALA A 394 5.98 -9.64 4.57
CA ALA A 394 5.19 -8.42 4.46
C ALA A 394 6.04 -7.19 4.13
N LEU A 395 7.22 -7.05 4.74
CA LEU A 395 8.19 -5.99 4.41
C LEU A 395 8.67 -6.11 2.96
N LYS A 396 8.92 -7.33 2.48
CA LYS A 396 9.25 -7.56 1.07
C LYS A 396 8.11 -7.18 0.12
N LYS A 397 6.86 -7.52 0.48
CA LYS A 397 5.68 -7.10 -0.28
C LYS A 397 5.57 -5.58 -0.32
N MET A 398 5.74 -4.91 0.82
CA MET A 398 5.71 -3.45 0.95
C MET A 398 6.79 -2.80 0.07
N SER A 399 8.04 -3.30 0.08
CA SER A 399 9.12 -2.75 -0.75
C SER A 399 8.80 -2.80 -2.24
N ARG A 400 8.13 -3.88 -2.71
CA ARG A 400 7.68 -4.02 -4.10
C ARG A 400 6.50 -3.14 -4.43
N GLN A 401 5.50 -3.09 -3.54
CA GLN A 401 4.26 -2.34 -3.75
C GLN A 401 4.51 -0.84 -3.91
N TYR A 402 5.40 -0.29 -3.08
CA TYR A 402 5.72 1.13 -3.09
C TYR A 402 6.99 1.45 -3.90
N GLU A 403 7.70 0.43 -4.41
CA GLU A 403 9.00 0.58 -5.10
C GLU A 403 9.95 1.42 -4.25
N LEU A 404 10.33 0.91 -3.08
CA LEU A 404 11.22 1.58 -2.12
C LEU A 404 12.22 0.62 -1.49
N THR A 405 13.29 1.19 -0.93
CA THR A 405 14.31 0.47 -0.20
C THR A 405 13.91 0.32 1.27
N VAL A 406 13.87 -0.92 1.76
CA VAL A 406 13.64 -1.25 3.17
C VAL A 406 14.93 -1.83 3.75
N PHE A 407 15.43 -1.22 4.80
CA PHE A 407 16.55 -1.73 5.60
C PHE A 407 16.01 -2.24 6.93
N ALA A 408 16.26 -3.50 7.24
CA ALA A 408 15.82 -4.11 8.50
C ALA A 408 17.04 -4.69 9.26
N ILE A 409 17.12 -4.37 10.54
CA ILE A 409 18.17 -4.89 11.42
C ILE A 409 17.70 -6.20 12.03
N SER A 410 18.59 -7.20 12.08
CA SER A 410 18.39 -8.49 12.74
C SER A 410 19.55 -8.80 13.72
N SER A 411 19.24 -9.51 14.78
CA SER A 411 20.27 -9.97 15.73
C SER A 411 20.62 -11.43 15.48
N PHE A 412 21.90 -11.78 15.62
CA PHE A 412 22.36 -13.16 15.56
C PHE A 412 22.16 -13.89 16.89
N ASN A 413 21.99 -15.20 16.82
CA ASN A 413 22.01 -16.07 17.97
C ASN A 413 23.35 -16.07 18.67
N ARG A 414 23.34 -16.28 19.98
CA ARG A 414 24.56 -16.31 20.81
C ARG A 414 25.57 -17.36 20.38
N GLU A 415 25.10 -18.49 19.85
CA GLU A 415 25.94 -19.57 19.33
C GLU A 415 26.86 -19.13 18.17
N ASN A 416 26.46 -18.09 17.43
CA ASN A 416 27.20 -17.57 16.28
C ASN A 416 28.18 -16.45 16.65
N TYR A 417 28.33 -16.08 17.91
CA TYR A 417 29.11 -14.89 18.31
C TYR A 417 30.60 -14.96 18.01
N ASN A 418 31.18 -16.16 18.07
CA ASN A 418 32.59 -16.37 17.77
C ASN A 418 32.83 -17.01 16.39
N LEU A 419 31.76 -17.35 15.69
CA LEU A 419 31.85 -17.98 14.38
C LEU A 419 31.94 -16.94 13.27
N GLU A 420 32.46 -17.36 12.13
CA GLU A 420 32.40 -16.58 10.92
C GLU A 420 30.95 -16.42 10.48
N VAL A 421 30.52 -15.19 10.14
CA VAL A 421 29.15 -14.94 9.75
C VAL A 421 28.78 -15.65 8.45
N SER A 422 27.63 -16.31 8.48
CA SER A 422 27.04 -17.02 7.34
C SER A 422 25.52 -16.81 7.36
N MET A 423 24.84 -17.22 6.29
CA MET A 423 23.36 -17.21 6.26
C MET A 423 22.75 -18.00 7.42
N ASN A 424 23.45 -19.02 7.91
CA ASN A 424 23.01 -19.80 9.06
C ASN A 424 22.86 -19.00 10.36
N ALA A 425 23.60 -17.90 10.52
CA ALA A 425 23.49 -17.03 11.67
C ALA A 425 22.11 -16.36 11.79
N PHE A 426 21.33 -16.30 10.69
CA PHE A 426 19.96 -15.82 10.63
C PHE A 426 18.93 -16.96 10.77
N LYS A 427 19.33 -18.19 11.10
CA LYS A 427 18.54 -19.44 11.02
C LYS A 427 17.33 -19.53 11.94
N GLU A 428 17.14 -18.64 12.90
CA GLU A 428 15.88 -18.62 13.64
C GLU A 428 14.69 -18.17 12.78
N SER A 429 14.97 -17.59 11.60
CA SER A 429 13.97 -17.25 10.60
C SER A 429 14.40 -17.72 9.21
N GLY A 430 13.93 -18.89 8.78
CA GLY A 430 14.11 -19.32 7.38
C GLY A 430 13.58 -18.32 6.36
N GLY A 431 12.62 -17.47 6.76
CA GLY A 431 12.03 -16.43 5.92
C GLY A 431 12.99 -15.29 5.54
N ILE A 432 13.98 -14.95 6.37
CA ILE A 432 14.96 -13.90 6.05
C ILE A 432 15.76 -14.31 4.81
N ASP A 433 16.29 -15.53 4.80
CA ASP A 433 17.10 -16.05 3.69
C ASP A 433 16.33 -16.04 2.37
N TYR A 434 15.06 -16.40 2.39
CA TYR A 434 14.24 -16.49 1.18
C TYR A 434 13.73 -15.12 0.71
N SER A 435 13.36 -14.24 1.62
CA SER A 435 12.63 -13.00 1.29
C SER A 435 13.54 -11.81 1.03
N ALA A 436 14.68 -11.68 1.74
CA ALA A 436 15.62 -10.57 1.53
C ALA A 436 16.21 -10.60 0.11
N ASP A 437 16.35 -9.44 -0.50
CA ASP A 437 17.07 -9.26 -1.77
C ASP A 437 18.58 -9.23 -1.52
N VAL A 438 18.98 -8.53 -0.46
CA VAL A 438 20.36 -8.46 -0.01
C VAL A 438 20.43 -8.81 1.47
N LEU A 439 21.37 -9.67 1.82
CA LEU A 439 21.64 -10.08 3.19
C LEU A 439 23.07 -9.68 3.56
N LEU A 440 23.20 -8.85 4.57
CA LEU A 440 24.46 -8.30 5.04
C LEU A 440 24.80 -8.86 6.41
N GLY A 441 26.03 -9.28 6.60
CA GLY A 441 26.56 -9.74 7.88
C GLY A 441 27.69 -8.86 8.36
N LEU A 442 27.54 -8.18 9.50
CA LEU A 442 28.60 -7.43 10.15
C LEU A 442 29.27 -8.27 11.21
N GLN A 443 30.56 -8.47 11.11
CA GLN A 443 31.36 -9.25 12.06
C GLN A 443 32.62 -8.54 12.48
N ALA A 444 33.21 -8.95 13.60
CA ALA A 444 34.57 -8.53 13.96
C ALA A 444 35.60 -9.23 13.07
N ARG A 445 36.63 -8.52 12.69
CA ARG A 445 37.71 -9.07 11.87
C ARG A 445 38.39 -10.25 12.57
N GLY A 446 38.48 -11.36 11.86
CA GLY A 446 39.04 -12.60 12.40
C GLY A 446 38.02 -13.52 13.09
N ALA A 447 36.74 -13.21 13.08
CA ALA A 447 35.69 -14.13 13.55
C ALA A 447 35.85 -15.50 12.86
N GLY A 448 35.64 -16.60 13.62
CA GLY A 448 35.82 -17.98 13.17
C GLY A 448 37.25 -18.50 13.21
N ARG A 449 38.25 -17.69 13.51
CA ARG A 449 39.63 -18.16 13.68
C ARG A 449 39.84 -18.82 15.04
N PRO A 450 40.77 -19.80 15.15
CA PRO A 450 41.10 -20.40 16.44
C PRO A 450 41.50 -19.33 17.47
N GLY A 451 40.96 -19.40 18.67
CA GLY A 451 41.23 -18.47 19.75
C GLY A 451 40.53 -17.12 19.69
N PHE A 452 39.67 -16.87 18.66
CA PHE A 452 38.92 -15.64 18.58
C PHE A 452 37.88 -15.52 19.71
N GLN A 453 37.83 -14.33 20.34
CA GLN A 453 36.88 -14.02 21.41
C GLN A 453 36.22 -12.67 21.12
N ILE A 454 34.93 -12.68 20.87
CA ILE A 454 34.18 -11.47 20.52
C ILE A 454 34.21 -10.41 21.62
N ASP A 455 34.27 -10.82 22.91
CA ASP A 455 34.28 -9.90 24.03
C ASP A 455 35.58 -9.12 24.13
N GLU A 456 36.70 -9.64 23.64
CA GLU A 456 37.97 -8.91 23.52
C GLU A 456 37.86 -7.87 22.40
N GLU A 457 37.28 -8.23 21.26
CA GLU A 457 37.10 -7.31 20.12
C GLU A 457 36.16 -6.15 20.49
N LYS A 458 35.11 -6.41 21.30
CA LYS A 458 34.18 -5.37 21.77
C LYS A 458 34.84 -4.33 22.69
N ARG A 459 36.02 -4.60 23.27
CA ARG A 459 36.76 -3.66 24.14
C ARG A 459 37.65 -2.71 23.35
N LYS A 460 37.92 -3.00 22.09
CA LYS A 460 38.79 -2.19 21.26
C LYS A 460 38.12 -0.88 20.82
N ASP A 461 38.93 0.17 20.66
CA ASP A 461 38.51 1.46 20.06
C ASP A 461 39.71 2.03 19.27
N PRO A 462 39.67 2.10 17.92
CA PRO A 462 38.59 1.58 17.09
C PRO A 462 38.50 0.05 17.05
N ARG A 463 37.34 -0.46 16.64
CA ARG A 463 37.10 -1.88 16.34
C ARG A 463 37.33 -2.15 14.86
N GLU A 464 38.10 -3.18 14.55
CA GLU A 464 38.24 -3.66 13.18
C GLU A 464 37.08 -4.62 12.86
N LEU A 465 36.27 -4.24 11.91
CA LEU A 465 35.07 -4.99 11.50
C LEU A 465 35.14 -5.33 10.02
N GLU A 466 34.31 -6.27 9.62
CA GLU A 466 34.10 -6.65 8.23
C GLU A 466 32.57 -6.72 7.93
N LEU A 467 32.17 -6.13 6.82
CA LEU A 467 30.86 -6.31 6.27
C LEU A 467 30.92 -7.34 5.14
N LYS A 468 30.13 -8.40 5.25
CA LYS A 468 29.99 -9.45 4.23
C LYS A 468 28.65 -9.37 3.56
N ILE A 469 28.62 -9.43 2.24
CA ILE A 469 27.41 -9.66 1.46
C ILE A 469 27.19 -11.17 1.39
N LEU A 470 26.24 -11.67 2.16
CA LEU A 470 25.92 -13.09 2.26
C LEU A 470 24.97 -13.55 1.16
N LYS A 471 24.14 -12.62 0.68
CA LYS A 471 23.22 -12.81 -0.44
C LYS A 471 23.06 -11.50 -1.19
N ASN A 472 23.06 -11.57 -2.50
CA ASN A 472 22.63 -10.50 -3.39
C ASN A 472 21.92 -11.14 -4.60
N ARG A 473 20.65 -10.76 -4.83
CA ARG A 473 19.88 -11.30 -5.95
C ARG A 473 20.26 -10.72 -7.29
N SER A 474 20.89 -9.54 -7.29
CA SER A 474 21.13 -8.76 -8.51
C SER A 474 22.59 -8.70 -8.90
N ALA A 475 23.53 -9.04 -7.99
CA ALA A 475 24.96 -8.99 -8.25
C ALA A 475 25.69 -10.19 -7.64
N ALA A 476 26.94 -10.40 -8.05
CA ALA A 476 27.82 -11.40 -7.47
C ALA A 476 28.22 -11.05 -6.03
N LEU A 477 28.48 -12.08 -5.22
CA LEU A 477 29.01 -11.88 -3.88
C LEU A 477 30.45 -11.41 -3.99
N GLY A 478 30.76 -10.27 -3.38
CA GLY A 478 32.10 -9.68 -3.33
C GLY A 478 32.94 -10.18 -2.16
N GLN A 479 34.16 -9.64 -2.06
CA GLN A 479 35.01 -9.85 -0.89
C GLN A 479 34.48 -9.08 0.32
N PRO A 480 34.81 -9.51 1.55
CA PRO A 480 34.47 -8.77 2.75
C PRO A 480 35.01 -7.34 2.72
N ILE A 481 34.19 -6.38 3.11
CA ILE A 481 34.54 -4.97 3.14
C ILE A 481 35.04 -4.64 4.52
N SER A 482 36.28 -4.16 4.61
CA SER A 482 36.91 -3.77 5.89
C SER A 482 36.35 -2.44 6.37
N LEU A 483 35.97 -2.39 7.65
CA LEU A 483 35.43 -1.23 8.32
C LEU A 483 36.16 -0.99 9.64
N ARG A 484 36.41 0.27 9.99
CA ARG A 484 36.81 0.71 11.32
C ARG A 484 35.60 1.36 12.01
N TYR A 485 35.28 0.87 13.18
CA TYR A 485 34.20 1.42 13.99
C TYR A 485 34.72 2.08 15.24
N TYR A 486 34.34 3.34 15.45
CA TYR A 486 34.64 4.15 16.63
C TYR A 486 33.40 4.19 17.54
N PRO A 487 33.28 3.29 18.51
CA PRO A 487 32.07 3.14 19.31
C PRO A 487 31.66 4.38 20.10
N ALA A 488 32.66 5.09 20.62
CA ALA A 488 32.44 6.31 21.41
C ALA A 488 31.71 7.41 20.62
N PHE A 489 31.85 7.41 19.28
CA PHE A 489 31.32 8.43 18.39
C PHE A 489 30.29 7.86 17.39
N SER A 490 29.93 6.60 17.50
CA SER A 490 29.04 5.90 16.57
C SER A 490 29.42 6.09 15.10
N CYS A 491 30.73 6.08 14.79
CA CYS A 491 31.27 6.39 13.48
C CYS A 491 31.95 5.18 12.85
N PHE A 492 31.53 4.84 11.61
CA PHE A 492 32.18 3.86 10.76
C PHE A 492 33.01 4.56 9.68
N MET A 493 34.16 4.00 9.34
CA MET A 493 34.99 4.41 8.23
C MET A 493 35.43 3.18 7.45
N GLU A 494 35.39 3.25 6.12
CA GLU A 494 35.98 2.18 5.30
C GLU A 494 37.51 2.15 5.46
N GLY A 495 38.02 0.91 5.54
CA GLY A 495 39.45 0.64 5.74
C GLY A 495 40.23 0.59 4.44
#